data_8ebefef27deed4c2a89604171caaef13
#
_entry.id   8ebefef27deed4c2a89604171caaef13
#
_cell.length_a   1.000
_cell.length_b   1.000
_cell.length_c   1.000
_cell.angle_alpha   90.00
_cell.angle_beta   90.00
_cell.angle_gamma   90.00
#
_symmetry.space_group_name_H-M   'P 1'
#
loop_
_entity.id
_entity.type
_entity.pdbx_description
1 polymer ?
#
loop_
_entity_poly.entity_id
_entity_poly.type
_entity_poly.pdbx_seq_one_letter_code
_entity_poly.pdbx_strand_id
1 'polypeptide(L)'
;MHIDNGFVMPNGVLHSPTDLCTHEVHVTMDEHFLAEDLTLDGRIGAADAFYACREEDYPKDRHEDWEYLVEKFDFEANQDPDFVQKNARPAITANEFAGDGVDAQWIVYGDVLGDQKVSILRLTVQPGAKTNFCPDSPTLFHTNGGSGRIGKLEVSYNHNMKLGEIYPEIGFITQSALSSGGVEIENTGSEPLVLTFDFPQNAHSQTPGV
;
A
#
# COMPACT_ATOMS: atom_id res chain seq x y z
N MET A 1 -16.71 2.72 4.47
CA MET A 1 -15.56 2.03 3.86
C MET A 1 -15.45 0.67 4.52
N HIS A 2 -15.47 -0.42 3.78
CA HIS A 2 -15.23 -1.73 4.38
C HIS A 2 -13.73 -1.88 4.59
N ILE A 3 -13.33 -2.45 5.73
CA ILE A 3 -11.93 -2.65 6.15
C ILE A 3 -11.11 -3.46 5.13
N ASP A 4 -11.79 -4.17 4.23
CA ASP A 4 -11.19 -5.10 3.27
C ASP A 4 -11.07 -4.57 1.83
N ASN A 5 -11.45 -3.32 1.59
CA ASN A 5 -11.39 -2.72 0.25
C ASN A 5 -10.14 -1.87 0.08
N GLY A 6 -9.55 -1.93 -1.10
CA GLY A 6 -8.55 -0.97 -1.52
C GLY A 6 -9.17 0.42 -1.74
N PHE A 7 -8.34 1.42 -1.73
CA PHE A 7 -8.73 2.78 -2.02
C PHE A 7 -7.61 3.49 -2.79
N VAL A 8 -7.98 4.23 -3.82
CA VAL A 8 -7.03 5.04 -4.58
C VAL A 8 -7.19 6.48 -4.18
N MET A 9 -6.09 7.09 -3.73
CA MET A 9 -6.04 8.50 -3.36
C MET A 9 -5.29 9.29 -4.44
N PRO A 10 -5.98 10.06 -5.29
CA PRO A 10 -5.34 10.92 -6.26
C PRO A 10 -4.55 12.06 -5.60
N ASN A 11 -3.58 12.60 -6.32
CA ASN A 11 -2.86 13.80 -5.89
C ASN A 11 -3.82 14.99 -5.70
N GLY A 12 -3.49 15.87 -4.77
CA GLY A 12 -4.24 17.09 -4.51
C GLY A 12 -5.51 16.90 -3.66
N VAL A 13 -5.82 15.67 -3.25
CA VAL A 13 -6.94 15.37 -2.37
C VAL A 13 -6.49 15.43 -0.92
N LEU A 14 -7.14 16.30 -0.15
CA LEU A 14 -6.91 16.41 1.29
C LEU A 14 -7.42 15.17 2.01
N HIS A 15 -6.54 14.53 2.76
CA HIS A 15 -6.89 13.36 3.55
C HIS A 15 -6.06 13.31 4.83
N SER A 16 -6.54 12.57 5.79
CA SER A 16 -5.83 12.33 7.04
C SER A 16 -5.87 10.84 7.35
N PRO A 17 -4.75 10.22 7.73
CA PRO A 17 -4.78 8.89 8.29
C PRO A 17 -5.60 8.92 9.59
N THR A 18 -6.38 7.87 9.79
CA THR A 18 -7.13 7.65 11.02
C THR A 18 -6.37 6.65 11.90
N ASP A 19 -6.87 6.39 13.10
CA ASP A 19 -6.32 5.38 14.05
C ASP A 19 -6.48 3.94 13.56
N LEU A 20 -6.97 3.75 12.35
CA LEU A 20 -7.05 2.42 11.71
C LEU A 20 -5.68 2.04 11.15
N CYS A 21 -5.36 0.75 11.25
CA CYS A 21 -4.20 0.22 10.57
C CYS A 21 -4.44 0.27 9.05
N THR A 22 -3.67 1.08 8.36
CA THR A 22 -3.70 1.20 6.90
C THR A 22 -2.39 0.71 6.32
N HIS A 23 -2.46 0.07 5.17
CA HIS A 23 -1.32 -0.23 4.33
C HIS A 23 -1.36 0.75 3.16
N GLU A 24 -0.40 1.66 3.12
CA GLU A 24 -0.34 2.73 2.13
C GLU A 24 0.89 2.56 1.24
N VAL A 25 0.67 2.52 -0.07
CA VAL A 25 1.73 2.54 -1.06
C VAL A 25 1.71 3.89 -1.75
N HIS A 26 2.76 4.66 -1.55
CA HIS A 26 2.95 5.94 -2.19
C HIS A 26 3.69 5.77 -3.51
N VAL A 27 3.07 6.24 -4.59
CA VAL A 27 3.71 6.31 -5.90
C VAL A 27 4.22 7.72 -6.10
N THR A 28 5.52 7.89 -5.97
CA THR A 28 6.19 9.18 -6.17
C THR A 28 6.41 9.42 -7.66
N MET A 29 6.01 10.58 -8.14
CA MET A 29 6.27 11.08 -9.50
C MET A 29 7.29 12.20 -9.46
N ASP A 30 7.86 12.57 -10.61
CA ASP A 30 8.91 13.59 -10.71
C ASP A 30 8.51 14.98 -10.15
N GLU A 31 7.21 15.27 -10.08
CA GLU A 31 6.65 16.50 -9.52
C GLU A 31 5.93 16.24 -8.18
N HIS A 32 6.49 15.41 -7.35
CA HIS A 32 5.89 15.07 -6.06
C HIS A 32 6.00 16.25 -5.08
N PHE A 33 4.85 16.65 -4.55
CA PHE A 33 4.74 17.69 -3.55
C PHE A 33 3.99 17.15 -2.33
N LEU A 34 4.66 17.16 -1.17
CA LEU A 34 4.06 16.77 0.10
C LEU A 34 3.86 18.04 0.95
N ALA A 35 2.60 18.32 1.27
CA ALA A 35 2.26 19.22 2.37
C ALA A 35 1.89 18.36 3.58
N GLU A 36 2.75 18.33 4.58
CA GLU A 36 2.50 17.58 5.82
C GLU A 36 2.14 18.54 6.94
N ASP A 37 1.12 18.20 7.70
CA ASP A 37 0.86 18.87 8.96
C ASP A 37 1.82 18.33 10.02
N LEU A 38 2.79 19.14 10.42
CA LEU A 38 3.76 18.80 11.46
C LEU A 38 3.31 19.23 12.86
N THR A 39 2.16 19.85 13.00
CA THR A 39 1.66 20.31 14.29
C THR A 39 0.80 19.22 14.94
N LEU A 40 1.34 18.54 15.93
CA LEU A 40 0.64 17.54 16.76
C LEU A 40 -0.47 18.14 17.65
N ASP A 41 -0.58 19.45 17.75
CA ASP A 41 -1.52 20.16 18.61
C ASP A 41 -2.73 20.74 17.89
N GLY A 42 -2.84 20.50 16.57
CA GLY A 42 -3.95 21.00 15.74
C GLY A 42 -3.97 22.51 15.55
N ARG A 43 -2.89 23.22 15.86
CA ARG A 43 -2.75 24.65 15.66
C ARG A 43 -2.04 24.96 14.36
N ILE A 44 -2.70 24.74 13.26
CA ILE A 44 -2.16 25.12 11.96
C ILE A 44 -2.38 26.60 11.76
N GLY A 45 -1.32 27.39 11.84
CA GLY A 45 -1.30 28.74 11.31
C GLY A 45 -0.93 28.71 9.81
N ALA A 46 -1.32 29.73 9.09
CA ALA A 46 -0.95 29.87 7.68
C ALA A 46 0.58 29.76 7.44
N ALA A 47 1.39 30.21 8.39
CA ALA A 47 2.85 30.08 8.33
C ALA A 47 3.34 28.64 8.46
N ASP A 48 2.61 27.80 9.21
CA ASP A 48 3.02 26.41 9.48
C ASP A 48 2.85 25.54 8.24
N ALA A 49 1.91 25.84 7.37
CA ALA A 49 1.69 25.11 6.12
C ALA A 49 2.92 25.15 5.19
N PHE A 50 3.68 26.26 5.18
CA PHE A 50 4.91 26.35 4.41
C PHE A 50 6.06 25.57 5.04
N TYR A 51 6.09 25.44 6.36
CA TYR A 51 7.08 24.62 7.05
C TYR A 51 6.78 23.11 6.94
N ALA A 52 5.53 22.77 6.64
CA ALA A 52 5.13 21.39 6.38
C ALA A 52 5.59 20.88 5.01
N CYS A 53 5.90 21.79 4.09
CA CYS A 53 6.43 21.45 2.77
C CYS A 53 7.96 21.48 2.83
N ARG A 54 8.60 20.44 2.30
CA ARG A 54 10.06 20.45 2.22
C ARG A 54 10.52 21.54 1.27
N GLU A 55 11.55 22.28 1.67
CA GLU A 55 12.11 23.34 0.83
C GLU A 55 12.53 22.85 -0.56
N GLU A 56 13.01 21.59 -0.62
CA GLU A 56 13.42 20.92 -1.85
C GLU A 56 12.26 20.59 -2.81
N ASP A 57 11.03 20.49 -2.30
CA ASP A 57 9.84 20.17 -3.09
C ASP A 57 9.21 21.43 -3.74
N TYR A 58 9.68 22.60 -3.34
CA TYR A 58 9.28 23.87 -3.96
C TYR A 58 10.23 24.25 -5.11
N PRO A 59 9.70 24.72 -6.24
CA PRO A 59 10.52 25.41 -7.21
C PRO A 59 11.19 26.63 -6.55
N LYS A 60 12.48 26.85 -6.80
CA LYS A 60 13.28 27.89 -6.14
C LYS A 60 12.72 29.31 -6.27
N ASP A 61 11.96 29.57 -7.32
CA ASP A 61 11.29 30.84 -7.62
C ASP A 61 9.87 30.93 -7.06
N ARG A 62 9.36 29.86 -6.41
CA ARG A 62 7.99 29.77 -5.88
C ARG A 62 7.96 29.53 -4.37
N HIS A 63 9.09 29.71 -3.68
CA HIS A 63 9.18 29.55 -2.24
C HIS A 63 8.27 30.56 -1.52
N GLU A 64 7.47 30.09 -0.54
CA GLU A 64 6.44 30.89 0.16
C GLU A 64 5.29 31.41 -0.74
N ASP A 65 5.10 30.82 -1.91
CA ASP A 65 4.03 31.18 -2.84
C ASP A 65 2.74 30.41 -2.52
N TRP A 66 1.79 31.08 -1.89
CA TRP A 66 0.50 30.51 -1.55
C TRP A 66 -0.34 30.13 -2.76
N GLU A 67 -0.26 30.87 -3.85
CA GLU A 67 -1.00 30.56 -5.06
C GLU A 67 -0.51 29.23 -5.64
N TYR A 68 0.80 29.02 -5.64
CA TYR A 68 1.39 27.75 -6.05
C TYR A 68 0.93 26.58 -5.17
N LEU A 69 0.88 26.76 -3.85
CA LEU A 69 0.37 25.72 -2.93
C LEU A 69 -1.09 25.39 -3.24
N VAL A 70 -1.92 26.42 -3.42
CA VAL A 70 -3.36 26.24 -3.70
C VAL A 70 -3.60 25.56 -5.05
N GLU A 71 -2.78 25.84 -6.06
CA GLU A 71 -2.85 25.18 -7.38
C GLU A 71 -2.64 23.67 -7.32
N LYS A 72 -2.03 23.15 -6.24
CA LYS A 72 -1.80 21.71 -6.07
C LYS A 72 -3.02 20.96 -5.54
N PHE A 73 -4.03 21.66 -5.03
CA PHE A 73 -5.25 21.02 -4.56
C PHE A 73 -6.19 20.71 -5.72
N ASP A 74 -6.67 19.48 -5.76
CA ASP A 74 -7.77 19.10 -6.64
C ASP A 74 -9.11 19.48 -6.00
N PHE A 75 -9.54 20.72 -6.25
CA PHE A 75 -10.79 21.24 -5.69
C PHE A 75 -12.03 20.48 -6.18
N GLU A 76 -12.02 19.96 -7.39
CA GLU A 76 -13.12 19.17 -7.92
C GLU A 76 -13.24 17.84 -7.16
N ALA A 77 -12.15 17.12 -7.03
CA ALA A 77 -12.13 15.86 -6.29
C ALA A 77 -12.42 16.05 -4.79
N ASN A 78 -11.90 17.12 -4.17
CA ASN A 78 -12.14 17.42 -2.75
C ASN A 78 -13.61 17.77 -2.44
N GLN A 79 -14.39 18.22 -3.42
CA GLN A 79 -15.81 18.58 -3.26
C GLN A 79 -16.76 17.53 -3.83
N ASP A 80 -16.24 16.46 -4.45
CA ASP A 80 -17.06 15.43 -5.07
C ASP A 80 -17.76 14.56 -3.99
N PRO A 81 -19.11 14.61 -3.89
CA PRO A 81 -19.83 13.79 -2.91
C PRO A 81 -19.70 12.29 -3.16
N ASP A 82 -19.37 11.90 -4.39
CA ASP A 82 -19.20 10.51 -4.81
C ASP A 82 -17.73 10.05 -4.81
N PHE A 83 -16.82 10.89 -4.30
CA PHE A 83 -15.37 10.64 -4.33
C PHE A 83 -14.99 9.27 -3.76
N VAL A 84 -15.52 8.92 -2.58
CA VAL A 84 -15.24 7.63 -1.94
C VAL A 84 -15.71 6.47 -2.81
N GLN A 85 -16.89 6.58 -3.41
CA GLN A 85 -17.46 5.53 -4.24
C GLN A 85 -16.68 5.33 -5.54
N LYS A 86 -16.22 6.42 -6.15
CA LYS A 86 -15.44 6.38 -7.40
C LYS A 86 -14.02 5.79 -7.19
N ASN A 87 -13.45 5.99 -6.02
CA ASN A 87 -12.05 5.61 -5.73
C ASN A 87 -11.91 4.33 -4.91
N ALA A 88 -13.01 3.80 -4.36
CA ALA A 88 -13.01 2.51 -3.70
C ALA A 88 -12.81 1.36 -4.70
N ARG A 89 -12.02 0.37 -4.30
CA ARG A 89 -11.77 -0.85 -5.09
C ARG A 89 -12.27 -2.04 -4.29
N PRO A 90 -13.44 -2.61 -4.63
CA PRO A 90 -13.91 -3.85 -4.03
C PRO A 90 -12.90 -4.96 -4.27
N ALA A 91 -12.63 -5.78 -3.25
CA ALA A 91 -11.69 -6.89 -3.40
C ALA A 91 -12.19 -7.89 -4.46
N ILE A 92 -11.29 -8.35 -5.32
CA ILE A 92 -11.54 -9.34 -6.37
C ILE A 92 -10.74 -10.60 -6.07
N THR A 93 -11.39 -11.77 -6.07
CA THR A 93 -10.71 -13.05 -5.86
C THR A 93 -9.63 -13.29 -6.92
N ALA A 94 -8.42 -13.58 -6.46
CA ALA A 94 -7.28 -13.98 -7.28
C ALA A 94 -7.19 -15.52 -7.30
N ASN A 95 -7.99 -16.14 -8.18
CA ASN A 95 -8.14 -17.61 -8.21
C ASN A 95 -6.84 -18.37 -8.45
N GLU A 96 -5.89 -17.74 -9.13
CA GLU A 96 -4.57 -18.30 -9.46
C GLU A 96 -3.68 -18.51 -8.24
N PHE A 97 -3.95 -17.78 -7.15
CA PHE A 97 -3.22 -17.87 -5.89
C PHE A 97 -4.06 -18.47 -4.75
N ALA A 98 -5.35 -18.67 -4.96
CA ALA A 98 -6.24 -19.26 -3.99
C ALA A 98 -6.14 -20.81 -4.00
N GLY A 99 -6.46 -21.44 -2.87
CA GLY A 99 -6.40 -22.89 -2.75
C GLY A 99 -7.03 -23.38 -1.44
N ASP A 100 -6.79 -24.64 -1.09
CA ASP A 100 -7.28 -25.22 0.14
C ASP A 100 -6.65 -24.54 1.35
N GLY A 101 -7.48 -23.88 2.17
CA GLY A 101 -7.02 -23.08 3.30
C GLY A 101 -6.27 -21.79 2.91
N VAL A 102 -6.36 -21.36 1.64
CA VAL A 102 -5.70 -20.16 1.14
C VAL A 102 -6.69 -19.30 0.37
N ASP A 103 -6.94 -18.08 0.86
CA ASP A 103 -7.71 -17.05 0.17
C ASP A 103 -6.77 -15.99 -0.40
N ALA A 104 -7.03 -15.56 -1.63
CA ALA A 104 -6.24 -14.54 -2.31
C ALA A 104 -7.14 -13.52 -2.98
N GLN A 105 -6.84 -12.24 -2.80
CA GLN A 105 -7.68 -11.15 -3.30
C GLN A 105 -6.83 -9.98 -3.79
N TRP A 106 -7.14 -9.50 -4.99
CA TRP A 106 -6.66 -8.19 -5.43
C TRP A 106 -7.44 -7.11 -4.69
N ILE A 107 -6.74 -6.26 -3.95
CA ILE A 107 -7.32 -5.15 -3.17
C ILE A 107 -7.01 -3.78 -3.77
N VAL A 108 -5.92 -3.66 -4.52
CA VAL A 108 -5.65 -2.53 -5.41
C VAL A 108 -5.31 -3.08 -6.79
N TYR A 109 -5.98 -2.60 -7.81
CA TYR A 109 -5.85 -3.09 -9.18
C TYR A 109 -6.37 -2.08 -10.19
N GLY A 110 -6.15 -2.37 -11.47
CA GLY A 110 -6.66 -1.60 -12.57
C GLY A 110 -5.85 -0.33 -12.84
N ASP A 111 -6.45 0.51 -13.66
CA ASP A 111 -5.88 1.80 -14.00
C ASP A 111 -6.06 2.79 -12.85
N VAL A 112 -4.96 3.27 -12.33
CA VAL A 112 -4.91 4.27 -11.28
C VAL A 112 -4.35 5.55 -11.90
N LEU A 113 -5.19 6.58 -12.03
CA LEU A 113 -4.82 7.87 -12.61
C LEU A 113 -4.36 7.78 -14.08
N GLY A 114 -5.07 6.99 -14.90
CA GLY A 114 -4.79 6.86 -16.33
C GLY A 114 -3.66 5.89 -16.67
N ASP A 115 -3.08 5.19 -15.67
CA ASP A 115 -2.08 4.15 -15.86
C ASP A 115 -1.99 3.26 -14.61
N GLN A 116 -1.75 1.96 -14.78
CA GLN A 116 -1.54 1.06 -13.65
C GLN A 116 -0.19 1.35 -12.98
N LYS A 117 -0.21 2.00 -11.83
CA LYS A 117 1.00 2.39 -11.10
C LYS A 117 1.45 1.34 -10.09
N VAL A 118 0.50 0.70 -9.43
CA VAL A 118 0.75 -0.32 -8.41
C VAL A 118 -0.45 -1.25 -8.34
N SER A 119 -0.22 -2.50 -7.98
CA SER A 119 -1.29 -3.40 -7.56
C SER A 119 -0.93 -4.06 -6.24
N ILE A 120 -1.96 -4.37 -5.44
CA ILE A 120 -1.80 -5.00 -4.13
C ILE A 120 -2.66 -6.26 -4.08
N LEU A 121 -2.01 -7.37 -3.78
CA LEU A 121 -2.64 -8.66 -3.52
C LEU A 121 -2.62 -8.94 -2.02
N ARG A 122 -3.76 -9.31 -1.45
CA ARG A 122 -3.86 -9.86 -0.09
C ARG A 122 -3.95 -11.38 -0.17
N LEU A 123 -3.10 -12.06 0.59
CA LEU A 123 -3.12 -13.51 0.76
C LEU A 123 -3.40 -13.84 2.23
N THR A 124 -4.39 -14.70 2.47
CA THR A 124 -4.72 -15.19 3.81
C THR A 124 -4.54 -16.70 3.82
N VAL A 125 -3.62 -17.17 4.64
CA VAL A 125 -3.29 -18.60 4.80
C VAL A 125 -3.80 -19.06 6.16
N GLN A 126 -4.72 -20.03 6.17
CA GLN A 126 -5.29 -20.58 7.41
C GLN A 126 -4.25 -21.38 8.21
N PRO A 127 -4.41 -21.52 9.53
CA PRO A 127 -3.48 -22.29 10.36
C PRO A 127 -3.23 -23.70 9.80
N GLY A 128 -1.94 -24.05 9.63
CA GLY A 128 -1.49 -25.32 9.08
C GLY A 128 -1.61 -25.46 7.57
N ALA A 129 -2.19 -24.50 6.87
CA ALA A 129 -2.21 -24.49 5.41
C ALA A 129 -0.88 -23.96 4.83
N LYS A 130 -0.64 -24.32 3.59
CA LYS A 130 0.50 -23.82 2.82
C LYS A 130 0.19 -23.74 1.33
N THR A 131 0.91 -22.89 0.64
CA THR A 131 0.82 -22.70 -0.81
C THR A 131 2.19 -22.43 -1.40
N ASN A 132 2.34 -22.71 -2.70
CA ASN A 132 3.48 -22.23 -3.46
C ASN A 132 3.09 -20.93 -4.17
N PHE A 133 3.64 -19.82 -3.73
CA PHE A 133 3.38 -18.50 -4.28
C PHE A 133 4.41 -18.17 -5.37
N CYS A 134 3.94 -18.09 -6.61
CA CYS A 134 4.79 -17.86 -7.77
C CYS A 134 4.15 -16.80 -8.69
N PRO A 135 4.17 -15.53 -8.30
CA PRO A 135 3.78 -14.45 -9.20
C PRO A 135 4.80 -14.30 -10.33
N ASP A 136 4.41 -13.64 -11.42
CA ASP A 136 5.29 -13.45 -12.58
C ASP A 136 6.23 -12.22 -12.44
N SER A 137 6.17 -11.51 -11.32
CA SER A 137 6.99 -10.33 -11.01
C SER A 137 7.52 -10.35 -9.58
N PRO A 138 8.74 -9.83 -9.35
CA PRO A 138 9.23 -9.56 -8.01
C PRO A 138 8.26 -8.67 -7.23
N THR A 139 8.17 -8.88 -5.93
CA THR A 139 7.20 -8.18 -5.09
C THR A 139 7.74 -7.93 -3.69
N LEU A 140 7.36 -6.79 -3.13
CA LEU A 140 7.48 -6.53 -1.71
C LEU A 140 6.35 -7.25 -0.98
N PHE A 141 6.60 -7.76 0.21
CA PHE A 141 5.55 -8.28 1.06
C PHE A 141 5.55 -7.65 2.45
N HIS A 142 4.35 -7.56 3.02
CA HIS A 142 4.13 -7.16 4.41
C HIS A 142 3.32 -8.23 5.12
N THR A 143 3.69 -8.52 6.37
CA THR A 143 2.93 -9.39 7.26
C THR A 143 1.98 -8.54 8.08
N ASN A 144 0.68 -8.68 7.85
CA ASN A 144 -0.36 -7.88 8.47
C ASN A 144 -1.15 -8.63 9.56
N GLY A 145 -0.86 -9.90 9.76
CA GLY A 145 -1.48 -10.74 10.80
C GLY A 145 -0.86 -12.12 10.89
N GLY A 146 -0.91 -12.73 12.06
CA GLY A 146 -0.45 -14.07 12.28
C GLY A 146 1.06 -14.28 12.26
N SER A 147 1.47 -15.52 12.05
CA SER A 147 2.89 -15.92 11.94
C SER A 147 3.04 -17.13 11.03
N GLY A 148 4.20 -17.22 10.38
CA GLY A 148 4.45 -18.30 9.44
C GLY A 148 5.84 -18.23 8.82
N ARG A 149 5.95 -18.80 7.64
CA ARG A 149 7.21 -18.91 6.93
C ARG A 149 7.01 -18.59 5.44
N ILE A 150 7.91 -17.80 4.89
CA ILE A 150 8.02 -17.53 3.46
C ILE A 150 9.38 -18.03 2.98
N GLY A 151 9.39 -19.17 2.29
CA GLY A 151 10.62 -19.90 1.98
C GLY A 151 11.38 -20.26 3.25
N LYS A 152 12.54 -19.63 3.47
CA LYS A 152 13.36 -19.84 4.67
C LYS A 152 13.21 -18.74 5.73
N LEU A 153 12.43 -17.71 5.44
CA LEU A 153 12.24 -16.58 6.32
C LEU A 153 11.05 -16.84 7.24
N GLU A 154 11.28 -16.82 8.55
CA GLU A 154 10.21 -16.76 9.53
C GLU A 154 9.62 -15.36 9.54
N VAL A 155 8.29 -15.25 9.49
CA VAL A 155 7.56 -13.99 9.49
C VAL A 155 6.54 -13.98 10.62
N SER A 156 6.34 -12.81 11.20
CA SER A 156 5.32 -12.62 12.23
C SER A 156 4.89 -11.18 12.30
N TYR A 157 3.61 -10.97 12.54
CA TYR A 157 3.07 -9.64 12.84
C TYR A 157 3.27 -9.32 14.32
N ASN A 158 3.96 -8.22 14.62
CA ASN A 158 4.27 -7.82 15.98
C ASN A 158 3.90 -6.36 16.23
N HIS A 159 2.87 -6.15 17.03
CA HIS A 159 2.43 -4.81 17.42
C HIS A 159 3.37 -4.09 18.42
N ASN A 160 4.34 -4.79 19.00
CA ASN A 160 5.19 -4.25 20.04
C ASN A 160 6.61 -3.96 19.54
N MET A 161 6.70 -3.29 18.40
CA MET A 161 8.00 -2.88 17.85
C MET A 161 8.76 -1.96 18.81
N LYS A 162 10.04 -2.24 19.01
CA LYS A 162 10.94 -1.42 19.81
C LYS A 162 12.00 -0.80 18.93
N LEU A 163 12.37 0.43 19.22
CA LEU A 163 13.41 1.14 18.49
C LEU A 163 14.73 0.34 18.48
N GLY A 164 15.28 0.12 17.29
CA GLY A 164 16.55 -0.60 17.10
C GLY A 164 16.42 -2.13 16.97
N GLU A 165 15.22 -2.69 17.06
CA GLU A 165 14.97 -4.10 16.76
C GLU A 165 14.61 -4.29 15.29
N ILE A 166 15.00 -5.42 14.71
CA ILE A 166 14.62 -5.82 13.35
C ILE A 166 13.47 -6.80 13.47
N TYR A 167 12.38 -6.49 12.78
CA TYR A 167 11.19 -7.35 12.74
C TYR A 167 11.02 -7.98 11.36
N PRO A 168 10.71 -9.26 11.29
CA PRO A 168 10.52 -9.98 10.02
C PRO A 168 9.10 -9.79 9.47
N GLU A 169 8.63 -8.56 9.43
CA GLU A 169 7.28 -8.24 8.93
C GLU A 169 7.28 -7.84 7.46
N ILE A 170 8.42 -7.38 6.96
CA ILE A 170 8.58 -6.87 5.60
C ILE A 170 9.72 -7.60 4.92
N GLY A 171 9.51 -7.98 3.67
CA GLY A 171 10.55 -8.62 2.88
C GLY A 171 10.30 -8.49 1.39
N PHE A 172 11.19 -9.09 0.60
CA PHE A 172 11.15 -8.99 -0.85
C PHE A 172 11.33 -10.37 -1.49
N ILE A 173 10.41 -10.74 -2.39
CA ILE A 173 10.54 -11.93 -3.23
C ILE A 173 11.24 -11.54 -4.51
N THR A 174 12.44 -12.08 -4.70
CA THR A 174 13.33 -11.73 -5.82
C THR A 174 12.95 -12.47 -7.10
N GLN A 175 13.34 -11.92 -8.24
CA GLN A 175 13.22 -12.61 -9.54
C GLN A 175 13.91 -13.99 -9.54
N SER A 176 15.00 -14.15 -8.82
CA SER A 176 15.71 -15.42 -8.71
C SER A 176 14.87 -16.50 -8.02
N ALA A 177 14.13 -16.13 -6.95
CA ALA A 177 13.23 -17.04 -6.27
C ALA A 177 12.08 -17.48 -7.19
N LEU A 178 11.50 -16.54 -7.94
CA LEU A 178 10.43 -16.82 -8.90
C LEU A 178 10.89 -17.73 -10.03
N SER A 179 12.06 -17.45 -10.59
CA SER A 179 12.66 -18.28 -11.65
C SER A 179 13.00 -19.71 -11.18
N SER A 180 13.10 -19.91 -9.86
CA SER A 180 13.31 -21.22 -9.24
C SER A 180 12.01 -21.96 -8.91
N GLY A 181 10.86 -21.42 -9.32
CA GLY A 181 9.55 -22.05 -9.13
C GLY A 181 8.69 -21.42 -8.02
N GLY A 182 9.06 -20.22 -7.57
CA GLY A 182 8.31 -19.49 -6.53
C GLY A 182 8.82 -19.75 -5.11
N VAL A 183 8.02 -19.37 -4.14
CA VAL A 183 8.31 -19.55 -2.71
C VAL A 183 7.15 -20.26 -2.00
N GLU A 184 7.47 -21.23 -1.14
CA GLU A 184 6.47 -21.82 -0.26
C GLU A 184 6.12 -20.81 0.83
N ILE A 185 4.83 -20.61 1.05
CA ILE A 185 4.27 -19.84 2.16
C ILE A 185 3.50 -20.83 3.03
N GLU A 186 3.81 -20.87 4.32
CA GLU A 186 3.20 -21.78 5.29
C GLU A 186 2.79 -21.00 6.53
N ASN A 187 1.55 -21.19 6.96
CA ASN A 187 1.11 -20.69 8.26
C ASN A 187 1.51 -21.70 9.34
N THR A 188 2.48 -21.33 10.17
CA THR A 188 2.95 -22.13 11.32
C THR A 188 2.34 -21.68 12.65
N GLY A 189 1.53 -20.64 12.64
CA GLY A 189 0.86 -20.07 13.80
C GLY A 189 -0.53 -20.68 14.05
N SER A 190 -1.22 -20.14 15.05
CA SER A 190 -2.59 -20.51 15.43
C SER A 190 -3.66 -19.58 14.86
N GLU A 191 -3.26 -18.44 14.36
CA GLU A 191 -4.13 -17.44 13.74
C GLU A 191 -3.87 -17.37 12.23
N PRO A 192 -4.81 -16.86 11.41
CA PRO A 192 -4.58 -16.69 9.99
C PRO A 192 -3.33 -15.83 9.72
N LEU A 193 -2.45 -16.31 8.86
CA LEU A 193 -1.34 -15.53 8.34
C LEU A 193 -1.85 -14.65 7.23
N VAL A 194 -1.81 -13.32 7.43
CA VAL A 194 -2.27 -12.34 6.46
C VAL A 194 -1.07 -11.59 5.90
N LEU A 195 -0.92 -11.66 4.60
CA LEU A 195 0.16 -11.03 3.85
C LEU A 195 -0.42 -10.08 2.80
N THR A 196 0.24 -8.95 2.56
CA THR A 196 0.03 -8.14 1.37
C THR A 196 1.27 -8.17 0.50
N PHE A 197 1.07 -8.17 -0.80
CA PHE A 197 2.12 -8.16 -1.81
C PHE A 197 1.93 -6.96 -2.71
N ASP A 198 2.96 -6.12 -2.80
CA ASP A 198 2.95 -4.90 -3.60
C ASP A 198 3.72 -5.14 -4.90
N PHE A 199 3.04 -4.98 -6.02
CA PHE A 199 3.60 -5.14 -7.36
C PHE A 199 3.77 -3.76 -8.01
N PRO A 200 4.92 -3.51 -8.64
CA PRO A 200 5.12 -2.27 -9.39
C PRO A 200 4.25 -2.23 -10.65
N GLN A 201 4.20 -1.07 -11.25
CA GLN A 201 3.42 -0.80 -12.47
C GLN A 201 3.62 -1.87 -13.55
N ASN A 202 2.50 -2.36 -14.09
CA ASN A 202 2.47 -3.35 -15.19
C ASN A 202 3.31 -4.61 -14.94
N ALA A 203 3.59 -4.92 -13.67
CA ALA A 203 4.52 -5.95 -13.31
C ALA A 203 3.88 -7.34 -13.22
N HIS A 204 2.55 -7.43 -13.09
CA HIS A 204 1.85 -8.68 -12.94
C HIS A 204 0.76 -8.85 -14.01
N SER A 205 0.91 -9.86 -14.87
CA SER A 205 0.02 -10.09 -16.02
C SER A 205 -1.41 -10.50 -15.62
N GLN A 206 -1.59 -10.98 -14.40
CA GLN A 206 -2.87 -11.46 -13.86
C GLN A 206 -3.62 -10.39 -13.05
N THR A 207 -3.03 -9.21 -12.86
CA THR A 207 -3.73 -8.11 -12.20
C THR A 207 -4.96 -7.73 -13.01
N PRO A 208 -6.18 -7.69 -12.40
CA PRO A 208 -7.38 -7.33 -13.11
C PRO A 208 -7.27 -5.92 -13.69
N GLY A 209 -7.69 -5.78 -14.95
CA GLY A 209 -7.98 -4.47 -15.53
C GLY A 209 -9.28 -3.89 -14.96
N VAL A 210 -9.49 -2.60 -15.10
CA VAL A 210 -10.78 -1.94 -14.79
C VAL A 210 -11.68 -1.99 -16.01
#